data_762036a18f78e88d63ba6594c8256604
#
_entry.id   762036a18f78e88d63ba6594c8256604
#
_cell.length_a   1.000
_cell.length_b   1.000
_cell.length_c   1.000
_cell.angle_alpha   90.00
_cell.angle_beta   90.00
_cell.angle_gamma   90.00
#
_symmetry.space_group_name_H-M   'P 1'
#
loop_
_entity.id
_entity.type
_entity.pdbx_description
1 polymer ?
#
loop_
_entity_poly.entity_id
_entity_poly.type
_entity_poly.pdbx_seq_one_letter_code
_entity_poly.pdbx_strand_id
1 'polypeptide(L)'
;LFASEVSAGDTAWILTATALVLFMTLPGLALFYGGLVRTQNVLSVLMQCFAICCIVSVLWVVYGYSLAFTGNGSIIGGTDALFLSNLTRDAASGTLPESLFIVFQMTFAVITPALEVGAFAERMRFSAMCIFTVLWVTLVYLPACHMVWGGGYLSNLGVIDFAGGLVVHATCGVGALVAAIMLGPRKGFPLSLIHI
;
A
#
# COMPACT_ATOMS: atom_id res chain seq x y z
N LEU A 1 4.90 -27.12 -20.01
CA LEU A 1 4.28 -26.06 -19.24
C LEU A 1 3.37 -25.31 -20.20
N PHE A 2 2.05 -25.55 -20.10
CA PHE A 2 1.08 -24.78 -20.89
C PHE A 2 1.12 -23.37 -20.34
N ALA A 3 1.35 -22.37 -21.20
CA ALA A 3 1.14 -20.97 -20.83
C ALA A 3 -0.31 -20.86 -20.37
N SER A 4 -0.53 -20.38 -19.16
CA SER A 4 -1.89 -20.17 -18.66
C SER A 4 -2.53 -19.11 -19.55
N GLU A 5 -3.58 -19.50 -20.26
CA GLU A 5 -4.32 -18.59 -21.12
C GLU A 5 -4.99 -17.52 -20.25
N VAL A 6 -4.87 -16.27 -20.66
CA VAL A 6 -5.48 -15.14 -19.90
C VAL A 6 -6.99 -15.31 -19.88
N SER A 7 -7.56 -15.37 -18.67
CA SER A 7 -9.01 -15.50 -18.45
C SER A 7 -9.70 -14.15 -18.56
N ALA A 8 -10.66 -14.01 -19.46
CA ALA A 8 -11.47 -12.81 -19.59
C ALA A 8 -12.32 -12.53 -18.32
N GLY A 9 -12.82 -13.60 -17.68
CA GLY A 9 -13.60 -13.49 -16.44
C GLY A 9 -12.77 -12.99 -15.28
N ASP A 10 -11.60 -13.59 -15.04
CA ASP A 10 -10.68 -13.18 -13.98
C ASP A 10 -10.19 -11.74 -14.21
N THR A 11 -9.87 -11.42 -15.49
CA THR A 11 -9.45 -10.06 -15.87
C THR A 11 -10.52 -9.02 -15.56
N ALA A 12 -11.79 -9.28 -15.93
CA ALA A 12 -12.89 -8.36 -15.66
C ALA A 12 -13.13 -8.19 -14.15
N TRP A 13 -13.04 -9.29 -13.39
CA TRP A 13 -13.21 -9.24 -11.94
C TRP A 13 -12.09 -8.46 -11.26
N ILE A 14 -10.84 -8.74 -11.57
CA ILE A 14 -9.70 -8.05 -10.96
C ILE A 14 -9.63 -6.58 -11.40
N LEU A 15 -10.06 -6.24 -12.61
CA LEU A 15 -10.16 -4.85 -13.05
C LEU A 15 -11.15 -4.06 -12.20
N THR A 16 -12.32 -4.66 -11.92
CA THR A 16 -13.31 -4.09 -11.01
C THR A 16 -12.78 -3.99 -9.59
N ALA A 17 -12.15 -5.07 -9.08
CA ALA A 17 -11.55 -5.08 -7.74
C ALA A 17 -10.46 -4.00 -7.61
N THR A 18 -9.61 -3.81 -8.62
CA THR A 18 -8.58 -2.76 -8.65
C THR A 18 -9.20 -1.36 -8.46
N ALA A 19 -10.24 -1.06 -9.21
CA ALA A 19 -10.96 0.20 -9.08
C ALA A 19 -11.55 0.38 -7.68
N LEU A 20 -12.16 -0.67 -7.11
CA LEU A 20 -12.74 -0.64 -5.77
C LEU A 20 -11.69 -0.47 -4.68
N VAL A 21 -10.53 -1.14 -4.77
CA VAL A 21 -9.44 -0.98 -3.78
C VAL A 21 -8.85 0.42 -3.85
N LEU A 22 -8.66 0.98 -5.05
CA LEU A 22 -8.24 2.38 -5.17
C LEU A 22 -9.27 3.33 -4.56
N PHE A 23 -10.56 3.06 -4.77
CA PHE A 23 -11.67 3.82 -4.19
C PHE A 23 -11.71 3.73 -2.64
N MET A 24 -11.23 2.63 -2.06
CA MET A 24 -11.07 2.51 -0.59
C MET A 24 -10.09 3.54 -0.05
N THR A 25 -9.03 3.87 -0.78
CA THR A 25 -8.07 4.91 -0.38
C THR A 25 -8.58 6.31 -0.72
N LEU A 26 -9.00 6.49 -1.98
CA LEU A 26 -9.52 7.75 -2.53
C LEU A 26 -10.90 7.50 -3.15
N PRO A 27 -12.01 7.92 -2.52
CA PRO A 27 -12.11 8.81 -1.34
C PRO A 27 -12.29 8.11 0.01
N GLY A 28 -12.38 6.80 0.09
CA GLY A 28 -12.79 6.08 1.30
C GLY A 28 -12.04 6.50 2.57
N LEU A 29 -10.76 6.18 2.69
CA LEU A 29 -9.95 6.55 3.86
C LEU A 29 -9.82 8.08 4.03
N ALA A 30 -9.72 8.81 2.94
CA ALA A 30 -9.62 10.26 2.98
C ALA A 30 -10.83 10.88 3.71
N LEU A 31 -12.05 10.45 3.36
CA LEU A 31 -13.27 10.89 4.01
C LEU A 31 -13.41 10.35 5.44
N PHE A 32 -13.05 9.09 5.65
CA PHE A 32 -13.08 8.47 6.97
C PHE A 32 -12.21 9.23 7.97
N TYR A 33 -10.93 9.43 7.66
CA TYR A 33 -10.03 10.19 8.53
C TYR A 33 -10.36 11.68 8.56
N GLY A 34 -10.84 12.25 7.46
CA GLY A 34 -11.34 13.61 7.42
C GLY A 34 -12.47 13.86 8.42
N GLY A 35 -13.34 12.86 8.63
CA GLY A 35 -14.41 12.89 9.61
C GLY A 35 -13.94 12.76 11.08
N LEU A 36 -12.69 12.32 11.31
CA LEU A 36 -12.12 12.11 12.64
C LEU A 36 -11.18 13.24 13.11
N VAL A 37 -11.05 14.31 12.34
CA VAL A 37 -10.21 15.45 12.66
C VAL A 37 -11.04 16.73 12.78
N ARG A 38 -10.44 17.79 13.32
CA ARG A 38 -11.10 19.10 13.37
C ARG A 38 -11.38 19.61 11.97
N THR A 39 -12.49 20.34 11.79
CA THR A 39 -12.94 20.86 10.50
C THR A 39 -11.84 21.59 9.73
N GLN A 40 -11.01 22.38 10.44
CA GLN A 40 -9.88 23.10 9.83
C GLN A 40 -8.77 22.20 9.28
N ASN A 41 -8.72 20.92 9.68
CA ASN A 41 -7.69 19.96 9.30
C ASN A 41 -8.18 18.94 8.26
N VAL A 42 -9.45 18.97 7.88
CA VAL A 42 -10.04 18.04 6.91
C VAL A 42 -9.26 18.04 5.60
N LEU A 43 -9.04 19.21 5.00
CA LEU A 43 -8.29 19.33 3.74
C LEU A 43 -6.85 18.84 3.87
N SER A 44 -6.22 19.02 5.04
CA SER A 44 -4.86 18.48 5.28
C SER A 44 -4.85 16.98 5.23
N VAL A 45 -5.82 16.31 5.83
CA VAL A 45 -5.94 14.84 5.81
C VAL A 45 -6.25 14.33 4.41
N LEU A 46 -7.19 14.96 3.71
CA LEU A 46 -7.49 14.61 2.31
C LEU A 46 -6.24 14.71 1.44
N MET A 47 -5.46 15.79 1.59
CA MET A 47 -4.21 15.99 0.85
C MET A 47 -3.14 14.96 1.23
N GLN A 48 -3.06 14.55 2.49
CA GLN A 48 -2.14 13.49 2.92
C GLN A 48 -2.45 12.16 2.21
N CYS A 49 -3.71 11.73 2.21
CA CYS A 49 -4.12 10.51 1.52
C CYS A 49 -3.83 10.58 0.01
N PHE A 50 -4.11 11.73 -0.62
CA PHE A 50 -3.83 11.93 -2.04
C PHE A 50 -2.33 11.91 -2.35
N ALA A 51 -1.52 12.61 -1.52
CA ALA A 51 -0.07 12.63 -1.70
C ALA A 51 0.55 11.24 -1.52
N ILE A 52 0.09 10.44 -0.54
CA ILE A 52 0.52 9.05 -0.35
C ILE A 52 0.23 8.25 -1.61
N CYS A 53 -0.99 8.36 -2.16
CA CYS A 53 -1.36 7.68 -3.38
C CYS A 53 -0.40 8.03 -4.54
N CYS A 54 -0.12 9.32 -4.76
CA CYS A 54 0.78 9.77 -5.81
C CYS A 54 2.22 9.27 -5.60
N ILE A 55 2.77 9.45 -4.39
CA ILE A 55 4.14 9.06 -4.06
C ILE A 55 4.30 7.55 -4.26
N VAL A 56 3.43 6.74 -3.67
CA VAL A 56 3.56 5.28 -3.71
C VAL A 56 3.36 4.75 -5.12
N SER A 57 2.44 5.32 -5.91
CA SER A 57 2.28 4.94 -7.32
C SER A 57 3.54 5.16 -8.14
N VAL A 58 4.24 6.27 -7.93
CA VAL A 58 5.53 6.53 -8.59
C VAL A 58 6.59 5.55 -8.09
N LEU A 59 6.72 5.35 -6.78
CA LEU A 59 7.68 4.40 -6.21
C LEU A 59 7.44 2.98 -6.72
N TRP A 60 6.16 2.59 -6.86
CA TRP A 60 5.77 1.26 -7.35
C TRP A 60 6.26 1.01 -8.77
N VAL A 61 6.10 1.98 -9.65
CA VAL A 61 6.58 1.89 -11.04
C VAL A 61 8.10 1.92 -11.09
N VAL A 62 8.76 2.74 -10.29
CA VAL A 62 10.22 2.92 -10.35
C VAL A 62 10.95 1.66 -9.85
N TYR A 63 10.56 1.13 -8.69
CA TYR A 63 11.26 -0.02 -8.09
C TYR A 63 10.36 -0.94 -7.26
N GLY A 64 9.20 -0.46 -6.80
CA GLY A 64 8.38 -1.18 -5.84
C GLY A 64 7.92 -2.54 -6.33
N TYR A 65 7.38 -2.59 -7.56
CA TYR A 65 6.97 -3.85 -8.17
C TYR A 65 8.14 -4.84 -8.30
N SER A 66 9.29 -4.37 -8.74
CA SER A 66 10.47 -5.22 -8.87
C SER A 66 10.88 -5.83 -7.55
N LEU A 67 11.04 -5.01 -6.51
CA LEU A 67 11.47 -5.46 -5.18
C LEU A 67 10.42 -6.34 -4.47
N ALA A 68 9.14 -6.24 -4.85
CA ALA A 68 8.08 -7.05 -4.28
C ALA A 68 7.90 -8.41 -4.99
N PHE A 69 8.00 -8.45 -6.32
CA PHE A 69 7.52 -9.60 -7.10
C PHE A 69 8.56 -10.23 -8.04
N THR A 70 9.80 -9.76 -8.08
CA THR A 70 10.85 -10.36 -8.90
C THR A 70 12.01 -10.92 -8.08
N GLY A 71 12.83 -11.76 -8.70
CA GLY A 71 13.99 -12.36 -8.05
C GLY A 71 13.63 -13.47 -7.05
N ASN A 72 14.66 -14.03 -6.41
CA ASN A 72 14.55 -15.17 -5.49
C ASN A 72 15.10 -14.84 -4.08
N GLY A 73 15.07 -13.57 -3.70
CA GLY A 73 15.50 -13.12 -2.38
C GLY A 73 14.61 -13.69 -1.27
N SER A 74 15.15 -13.91 -0.08
CA SER A 74 14.35 -14.37 1.05
C SER A 74 13.51 -13.26 1.69
N ILE A 75 14.00 -12.02 1.70
CA ILE A 75 13.39 -10.88 2.40
C ILE A 75 12.87 -9.84 1.40
N ILE A 76 13.60 -9.61 0.32
CA ILE A 76 13.29 -8.62 -0.69
C ILE A 76 13.60 -9.20 -2.07
N GLY A 77 12.85 -8.79 -3.07
CA GLY A 77 12.99 -9.26 -4.45
C GLY A 77 14.17 -8.65 -5.19
N GLY A 78 14.23 -8.94 -6.48
CA GLY A 78 15.29 -8.51 -7.38
C GLY A 78 15.05 -7.14 -8.02
N THR A 79 15.96 -6.76 -8.89
CA THR A 79 15.92 -5.49 -9.64
C THR A 79 15.59 -5.68 -11.11
N ASP A 80 15.07 -6.86 -11.49
CA ASP A 80 14.89 -7.29 -12.89
C ASP A 80 13.77 -6.51 -13.61
N ALA A 81 12.81 -5.97 -12.86
CA ALA A 81 11.67 -5.20 -13.38
C ALA A 81 11.68 -3.72 -12.95
N LEU A 82 12.86 -3.13 -12.72
CA LEU A 82 12.95 -1.69 -12.45
C LEU A 82 12.32 -0.90 -13.61
N PHE A 83 11.57 0.15 -13.26
CA PHE A 83 10.81 0.97 -14.22
C PHE A 83 9.87 0.16 -15.12
N LEU A 84 9.48 -1.06 -14.68
CA LEU A 84 8.67 -2.02 -15.47
C LEU A 84 9.32 -2.36 -16.83
N SER A 85 10.64 -2.32 -16.92
CA SER A 85 11.41 -2.39 -18.18
C SER A 85 11.26 -3.71 -18.93
N ASN A 86 10.92 -4.79 -18.24
CA ASN A 86 10.69 -6.12 -18.84
C ASN A 86 9.20 -6.44 -19.06
N LEU A 87 8.29 -5.49 -18.77
CA LEU A 87 6.87 -5.68 -19.04
C LEU A 87 6.59 -5.65 -20.54
N THR A 88 6.07 -6.75 -21.07
CA THR A 88 5.60 -6.84 -22.44
C THR A 88 4.08 -6.78 -22.52
N ARG A 89 3.54 -6.43 -23.71
CA ARG A 89 2.10 -6.34 -23.92
C ARG A 89 1.35 -7.63 -23.60
N ASP A 90 1.97 -8.76 -23.93
CA ASP A 90 1.36 -10.10 -23.83
C ASP A 90 1.82 -10.86 -22.58
N ALA A 91 2.55 -10.20 -21.67
CA ALA A 91 2.98 -10.78 -20.40
C ALA A 91 1.77 -11.11 -19.52
N ALA A 92 1.79 -12.31 -18.93
CA ALA A 92 0.74 -12.80 -18.05
C ALA A 92 1.30 -13.20 -16.68
N SER A 93 0.55 -12.90 -15.64
CA SER A 93 0.76 -13.37 -14.28
C SER A 93 -0.40 -14.28 -13.88
N GLY A 94 -0.18 -15.59 -13.91
CA GLY A 94 -1.26 -16.58 -13.76
C GLY A 94 -2.30 -16.43 -14.89
N THR A 95 -3.56 -16.24 -14.54
CA THR A 95 -4.68 -16.05 -15.48
C THR A 95 -4.94 -14.58 -15.84
N LEU A 96 -4.10 -13.66 -15.38
CA LEU A 96 -4.26 -12.22 -15.57
C LEU A 96 -3.20 -11.62 -16.50
N PRO A 97 -3.51 -10.56 -17.25
CA PRO A 97 -2.47 -9.73 -17.84
C PRO A 97 -1.55 -9.18 -16.73
N GLU A 98 -0.23 -9.28 -16.94
CA GLU A 98 0.73 -8.81 -15.91
C GLU A 98 0.56 -7.32 -15.61
N SER A 99 0.22 -6.50 -16.60
CA SER A 99 -0.07 -5.08 -16.40
C SER A 99 -1.22 -4.84 -15.42
N LEU A 100 -2.27 -5.67 -15.46
CA LEU A 100 -3.38 -5.58 -14.51
C LEU A 100 -2.94 -6.04 -13.12
N PHE A 101 -2.17 -7.12 -13.02
CA PHE A 101 -1.62 -7.59 -11.75
C PHE A 101 -0.75 -6.52 -11.08
N ILE A 102 0.11 -5.84 -11.84
CA ILE A 102 0.95 -4.73 -11.35
C ILE A 102 0.10 -3.61 -10.76
N VAL A 103 -0.95 -3.17 -11.46
CA VAL A 103 -1.82 -2.08 -10.99
C VAL A 103 -2.67 -2.53 -9.80
N PHE A 104 -3.16 -3.76 -9.80
CA PHE A 104 -3.89 -4.32 -8.67
C PHE A 104 -3.03 -4.34 -7.40
N GLN A 105 -1.82 -4.85 -7.49
CA GLN A 105 -0.88 -4.88 -6.35
C GLN A 105 -0.43 -3.48 -5.91
N MET A 106 -0.32 -2.53 -6.85
CA MET A 106 -0.06 -1.13 -6.52
C MET A 106 -1.11 -0.55 -5.58
N THR A 107 -2.37 -0.90 -5.76
CA THR A 107 -3.45 -0.37 -4.89
C THR A 107 -3.27 -0.78 -3.42
N PHE A 108 -2.70 -1.95 -3.15
CA PHE A 108 -2.37 -2.39 -1.79
C PHE A 108 -1.13 -1.68 -1.23
N ALA A 109 -0.13 -1.43 -2.07
CA ALA A 109 1.02 -0.62 -1.69
C ALA A 109 0.61 0.82 -1.32
N VAL A 110 -0.40 1.36 -2.01
CA VAL A 110 -0.97 2.70 -1.77
C VAL A 110 -1.77 2.75 -0.48
N ILE A 111 -2.68 1.78 -0.27
CA ILE A 111 -3.58 1.83 0.89
C ILE A 111 -2.84 1.60 2.21
N THR A 112 -1.79 0.81 2.22
CA THR A 112 -1.12 0.39 3.46
C THR A 112 -0.56 1.57 4.26
N PRO A 113 0.29 2.46 3.73
CA PRO A 113 0.71 3.66 4.47
C PRO A 113 -0.42 4.66 4.66
N ALA A 114 -1.44 4.67 3.81
CA ALA A 114 -2.62 5.53 3.99
C ALA A 114 -3.44 5.14 5.23
N LEU A 115 -3.45 3.87 5.63
CA LEU A 115 -4.08 3.41 6.87
C LEU A 115 -3.40 3.98 8.13
N GLU A 116 -2.16 4.43 8.05
CA GLU A 116 -1.44 5.04 9.17
C GLU A 116 -1.77 6.52 9.37
N VAL A 117 -2.46 7.17 8.42
CA VAL A 117 -2.78 8.62 8.49
C VAL A 117 -3.49 8.99 9.79
N GLY A 118 -4.39 8.13 10.28
CA GLY A 118 -5.07 8.34 11.56
C GLY A 118 -4.13 8.44 12.76
N ALA A 119 -2.98 7.75 12.72
CA ALA A 119 -2.00 7.75 13.80
C ALA A 119 -1.21 9.06 13.89
N PHE A 120 -1.03 9.78 12.80
CA PHE A 120 -0.25 11.01 12.77
C PHE A 120 -1.03 12.26 12.31
N ALA A 121 -2.31 12.12 11.98
CA ALA A 121 -3.17 13.23 11.65
C ALA A 121 -3.10 14.34 12.75
N GLU A 122 -3.05 15.60 12.34
CA GLU A 122 -2.91 16.81 13.19
C GLU A 122 -1.58 16.93 13.95
N ARG A 123 -0.64 15.97 13.82
CA ARG A 123 0.61 15.91 14.60
C ARG A 123 1.87 15.92 13.75
N MET A 124 1.82 15.40 12.54
CA MET A 124 2.96 15.29 11.63
C MET A 124 2.93 16.40 10.58
N ARG A 125 4.10 16.99 10.28
CA ARG A 125 4.24 17.94 9.18
C ARG A 125 4.12 17.20 7.85
N PHE A 126 3.52 17.84 6.85
CA PHE A 126 3.31 17.25 5.52
C PHE A 126 4.61 16.71 4.89
N SER A 127 5.70 17.47 4.92
CA SER A 127 7.00 17.03 4.38
C SER A 127 7.56 15.80 5.13
N ALA A 128 7.38 15.74 6.46
CA ALA A 128 7.80 14.59 7.25
C ALA A 128 6.98 13.34 6.89
N MET A 129 5.67 13.51 6.67
CA MET A 129 4.80 12.43 6.18
C MET A 129 5.24 11.92 4.81
N CYS A 130 5.61 12.79 3.87
CA CYS A 130 6.11 12.37 2.57
C CYS A 130 7.39 11.53 2.69
N ILE A 131 8.37 11.98 3.48
CA ILE A 131 9.62 11.24 3.73
C ILE A 131 9.34 9.92 4.44
N PHE A 132 8.49 9.94 5.46
CA PHE A 132 8.06 8.74 6.18
C PHE A 132 7.44 7.72 5.22
N THR A 133 6.52 8.14 4.35
CA THR A 133 5.88 7.26 3.37
C THR A 133 6.89 6.57 2.46
N VAL A 134 7.85 7.31 1.90
CA VAL A 134 8.91 6.73 1.05
C VAL A 134 9.73 5.70 1.80
N LEU A 135 10.21 6.04 2.99
CA LEU A 135 11.05 5.16 3.81
C LEU A 135 10.26 3.94 4.30
N TRP A 136 9.05 4.15 4.80
CA TRP A 136 8.22 3.08 5.35
C TRP A 136 7.80 2.07 4.28
N VAL A 137 7.35 2.54 3.11
CA VAL A 137 7.03 1.64 2.00
C VAL A 137 8.26 0.85 1.58
N THR A 138 9.41 1.50 1.44
CA THR A 138 10.64 0.84 0.99
C THR A 138 11.19 -0.16 1.99
N LEU A 139 11.20 0.18 3.28
CA LEU A 139 11.88 -0.60 4.32
C LEU A 139 10.96 -1.59 5.05
N VAL A 140 9.64 -1.38 5.01
CA VAL A 140 8.66 -2.21 5.73
C VAL A 140 7.73 -2.91 4.76
N TYR A 141 7.01 -2.15 3.92
CA TYR A 141 6.00 -2.73 3.06
C TYR A 141 6.58 -3.68 2.00
N LEU A 142 7.59 -3.22 1.23
CA LEU A 142 8.15 -4.04 0.15
C LEU A 142 8.78 -5.35 0.66
N PRO A 143 9.57 -5.37 1.74
CA PRO A 143 10.04 -6.62 2.32
C PRO A 143 8.90 -7.52 2.80
N ALA A 144 7.90 -6.99 3.50
CA ALA A 144 6.76 -7.78 3.95
C ALA A 144 5.96 -8.37 2.77
N CYS A 145 5.73 -7.58 1.74
CA CYS A 145 5.06 -7.99 0.52
C CYS A 145 5.83 -9.11 -0.18
N HIS A 146 7.15 -8.95 -0.36
CA HIS A 146 7.98 -9.99 -0.97
C HIS A 146 8.01 -11.27 -0.15
N MET A 147 8.22 -11.16 1.15
CA MET A 147 8.28 -12.34 2.04
C MET A 147 7.00 -13.18 1.98
N VAL A 148 5.83 -12.55 1.86
CA VAL A 148 4.53 -13.24 1.93
C VAL A 148 3.97 -13.56 0.55
N TRP A 149 3.94 -12.57 -0.35
CA TRP A 149 3.29 -12.69 -1.67
C TRP A 149 4.27 -12.84 -2.84
N GLY A 150 5.53 -12.42 -2.65
CA GLY A 150 6.56 -12.46 -3.70
C GLY A 150 7.39 -13.75 -3.74
N GLY A 151 7.02 -14.77 -2.98
CA GLY A 151 7.77 -16.04 -2.93
C GLY A 151 8.96 -16.05 -1.97
N GLY A 152 9.04 -15.08 -1.05
CA GLY A 152 10.13 -14.98 -0.07
C GLY A 152 9.98 -15.94 1.12
N TYR A 153 10.66 -15.62 2.22
CA TYR A 153 10.83 -16.48 3.38
C TYR A 153 9.51 -17.00 3.99
N LEU A 154 8.54 -16.14 4.22
CA LEU A 154 7.26 -16.52 4.84
C LEU A 154 6.38 -17.35 3.89
N SER A 155 6.40 -17.03 2.61
CA SER A 155 5.74 -17.84 1.57
C SER A 155 6.29 -19.27 1.56
N ASN A 156 7.62 -19.42 1.64
CA ASN A 156 8.29 -20.72 1.67
C ASN A 156 8.00 -21.53 2.93
N LEU A 157 7.64 -20.85 4.04
CA LEU A 157 7.15 -21.50 5.27
C LEU A 157 5.68 -21.90 5.21
N GLY A 158 4.98 -21.57 4.10
CA GLY A 158 3.57 -21.87 3.93
C GLY A 158 2.61 -20.87 4.58
N VAL A 159 3.07 -19.66 4.88
CA VAL A 159 2.20 -18.57 5.37
C VAL A 159 1.25 -18.17 4.27
N ILE A 160 -0.04 -18.14 4.59
CA ILE A 160 -1.12 -17.75 3.68
C ILE A 160 -1.71 -16.42 4.16
N ASP A 161 -1.74 -15.44 3.28
CA ASP A 161 -2.38 -14.14 3.49
C ASP A 161 -3.28 -13.83 2.28
N PHE A 162 -4.58 -14.07 2.42
CA PHE A 162 -5.55 -13.92 1.32
C PHE A 162 -5.94 -12.46 1.04
N ALA A 163 -6.04 -11.65 2.09
CA ALA A 163 -6.63 -10.32 2.00
C ALA A 163 -5.75 -9.23 2.65
N GLY A 164 -4.46 -9.48 2.79
CA GLY A 164 -3.53 -8.50 3.35
C GLY A 164 -3.56 -8.40 4.87
N GLY A 165 -4.04 -9.44 5.58
CA GLY A 165 -4.07 -9.45 7.03
C GLY A 165 -2.69 -9.22 7.65
N LEU A 166 -1.64 -9.80 7.05
CA LEU A 166 -0.26 -9.61 7.47
C LEU A 166 0.40 -8.46 6.70
N VAL A 167 0.42 -8.54 5.36
CA VAL A 167 1.17 -7.60 4.50
C VAL A 167 0.67 -6.16 4.66
N VAL A 168 -0.63 -5.97 4.77
CA VAL A 168 -1.26 -4.65 4.89
C VAL A 168 -1.57 -4.31 6.35
N HIS A 169 -2.44 -5.10 6.99
CA HIS A 169 -3.04 -4.68 8.26
C HIS A 169 -2.13 -4.84 9.47
N ALA A 170 -1.37 -5.92 9.58
CA ALA A 170 -0.44 -6.08 10.69
C ALA A 170 0.73 -5.08 10.59
N THR A 171 1.27 -4.87 9.39
CA THR A 171 2.39 -3.93 9.19
C THR A 171 1.97 -2.50 9.47
N CYS A 172 0.87 -2.01 8.87
CA CYS A 172 0.40 -0.65 9.12
C CYS A 172 -0.13 -0.46 10.55
N GLY A 173 -0.73 -1.50 11.17
CA GLY A 173 -1.21 -1.42 12.54
C GLY A 173 -0.07 -1.23 13.53
N VAL A 174 1.03 -1.97 13.37
CA VAL A 174 2.24 -1.79 14.19
C VAL A 174 2.90 -0.44 13.89
N GLY A 175 3.02 -0.06 12.62
CA GLY A 175 3.54 1.25 12.20
C GLY A 175 2.74 2.41 12.81
N ALA A 176 1.42 2.34 12.73
CA ALA A 176 0.52 3.32 13.33
C ALA A 176 0.68 3.42 14.85
N LEU A 177 0.79 2.27 15.54
CA LEU A 177 1.02 2.24 16.99
C LEU A 177 2.33 2.94 17.37
N VAL A 178 3.42 2.58 16.69
CA VAL A 178 4.75 3.19 16.94
C VAL A 178 4.70 4.70 16.64
N ALA A 179 4.14 5.10 15.51
CA ALA A 179 3.99 6.51 15.15
C ALA A 179 3.18 7.28 16.19
N ALA A 180 2.07 6.71 16.68
CA ALA A 180 1.25 7.35 17.70
C ALA A 180 1.98 7.53 19.04
N ILE A 181 2.77 6.52 19.45
CA ILE A 181 3.60 6.59 20.67
C ILE A 181 4.68 7.67 20.53
N MET A 182 5.39 7.69 19.40
CA MET A 182 6.49 8.63 19.15
C MET A 182 6.03 10.08 19.04
N LEU A 183 4.88 10.32 18.42
CA LEU A 183 4.32 11.67 18.25
C LEU A 183 3.59 12.19 19.48
N GLY A 184 3.23 11.29 20.40
CA GLY A 184 2.51 11.63 21.61
C GLY A 184 1.04 12.04 21.39
N PRO A 185 0.36 12.55 22.43
CA PRO A 185 -1.05 12.88 22.34
C PRO A 185 -1.30 14.10 21.43
N ARG A 186 -2.41 14.04 20.69
CA ARG A 186 -2.86 15.18 19.89
C ARG A 186 -3.33 16.34 20.78
N LYS A 187 -3.32 17.55 20.24
CA LYS A 187 -3.81 18.73 20.96
C LYS A 187 -5.31 18.56 21.29
N GLY A 188 -5.62 18.66 22.58
CA GLY A 188 -7.00 18.46 23.09
C GLY A 188 -7.32 17.07 23.61
N PHE A 189 -6.35 16.11 23.56
CA PHE A 189 -6.52 14.82 24.23
C PHE A 189 -6.73 15.01 25.77
N PRO A 190 -7.65 14.27 26.43
CA PRO A 190 -8.42 13.11 25.95
C PRO A 190 -9.82 13.45 25.37
N LEU A 191 -10.15 14.71 25.13
CA LEU A 191 -11.46 15.08 24.60
C LEU A 191 -11.69 14.48 23.19
N SER A 192 -12.88 13.95 22.97
CA SER A 192 -13.29 13.46 21.67
C SER A 192 -13.38 14.61 20.66
N LEU A 193 -12.84 14.44 19.46
CA LEU A 193 -12.98 15.42 18.39
C LEU A 193 -14.36 15.41 17.71
N ILE A 194 -15.15 14.38 17.96
CA ILE A 194 -16.51 14.25 17.39
C ILE A 194 -17.48 15.26 18.02
N HIS A 195 -17.12 15.84 19.17
CA HIS A 195 -17.96 16.76 19.93
C HIS A 195 -17.37 18.18 20.03
N ILE A 196 -16.40 18.53 19.18
CA ILE A 196 -15.82 19.89 19.15
C ILE A 196 -16.19 20.57 17.84
#